data_cd0a95f1e60da150d734690a63d73bce
#
_entry.id   cd0a95f1e60da150d734690a63d73bce
#
_cell.length_a   1.000
_cell.length_b   1.000
_cell.length_c   1.000
_cell.angle_alpha   90.00
_cell.angle_beta   90.00
_cell.angle_gamma   90.00
#
_symmetry.space_group_name_H-M   'P 1'
#
loop_
_entity.id
_entity.type
_entity.pdbx_description
1 polymer ?
#
loop_
_entity_poly.entity_id
_entity_poly.type
_entity_poly.pdbx_seq_one_letter_code
_entity_poly.pdbx_strand_id
1 'polypeptide(L)'
;MSASLVTEEMTVPSEPGIDIFVRNKRLASHAVFTAERTVLFVHGSTYPAHTGFDIPLGGQSWMDNIASRGYDVYCLDVRGYGRSTRPKAMSEPPQNNPPLARTPDAVKDITAVLNFILKRRGIAKLNLIGWSWGCSLMAITAIQNPDKVVRLVQYAPGWLRTTPSLLNAGPGPLGA
;
A
#
# COMPACT_ATOMS: atom_id res chain seq x y z
N MET A 1 -25.62 13.26 -12.88
CA MET A 1 -24.71 12.47 -13.73
C MET A 1 -23.62 11.90 -12.84
N SER A 2 -23.45 10.59 -12.82
CA SER A 2 -22.36 9.95 -12.06
C SER A 2 -21.02 10.41 -12.65
N ALA A 3 -20.11 10.90 -11.83
CA ALA A 3 -18.79 11.32 -12.26
C ALA A 3 -18.02 10.09 -12.78
N SER A 4 -17.54 10.13 -14.02
CA SER A 4 -16.76 9.04 -14.61
C SER A 4 -15.41 8.92 -13.95
N LEU A 5 -15.08 7.71 -13.47
CA LEU A 5 -13.78 7.37 -12.91
C LEU A 5 -12.89 6.72 -13.97
N VAL A 6 -11.62 7.05 -13.93
CA VAL A 6 -10.55 6.36 -14.68
C VAL A 6 -9.77 5.48 -13.73
N THR A 7 -9.53 4.24 -14.14
CA THR A 7 -8.63 3.30 -13.45
C THR A 7 -7.42 3.07 -14.34
N GLU A 8 -6.23 3.25 -13.76
CA GLU A 8 -4.95 2.96 -14.43
C GLU A 8 -4.17 1.95 -13.59
N GLU A 9 -3.51 1.03 -14.25
CA GLU A 9 -2.63 0.04 -13.61
C GLU A 9 -1.22 0.22 -14.17
N MET A 10 -0.24 0.10 -13.30
CA MET A 10 1.17 0.31 -13.65
C MET A 10 2.09 -0.54 -12.80
N THR A 11 3.31 -0.67 -13.24
CA THR A 11 4.37 -1.37 -12.54
C THR A 11 5.51 -0.40 -12.25
N VAL A 12 5.98 -0.39 -11.01
CA VAL A 12 7.04 0.49 -10.53
C VAL A 12 8.22 -0.37 -10.04
N PRO A 13 9.42 -0.24 -10.62
CA PRO A 13 10.58 -0.96 -10.13
C PRO A 13 10.99 -0.42 -8.74
N SER A 14 11.24 -1.35 -7.80
CA SER A 14 11.71 -1.05 -6.45
C SER A 14 13.20 -1.34 -6.27
N GLU A 15 13.58 -2.58 -6.54
CA GLU A 15 14.96 -3.07 -6.51
C GLU A 15 15.19 -3.98 -7.74
N PRO A 16 16.44 -4.34 -8.10
CA PRO A 16 16.69 -5.25 -9.20
C PRO A 16 15.86 -6.54 -9.09
N GLY A 17 15.01 -6.78 -10.09
CA GLY A 17 14.12 -7.95 -10.14
C GLY A 17 12.86 -7.86 -9.26
N ILE A 18 12.59 -6.71 -8.65
CA ILE A 18 11.37 -6.46 -7.86
C ILE A 18 10.55 -5.34 -8.48
N ASP A 19 9.42 -5.70 -9.02
CA ASP A 19 8.45 -4.80 -9.62
C ASP A 19 7.18 -4.74 -8.76
N ILE A 20 6.72 -3.54 -8.45
CA ILE A 20 5.59 -3.28 -7.58
C ILE A 20 4.38 -2.88 -8.41
N PHE A 21 3.31 -3.64 -8.27
CA PHE A 21 2.02 -3.31 -8.87
C PHE A 21 1.39 -2.12 -8.15
N VAL A 22 0.92 -1.16 -8.96
CA VAL A 22 0.24 0.05 -8.49
C VAL A 22 -1.04 0.26 -9.27
N ARG A 23 -2.13 0.55 -8.58
CA ARG A 23 -3.40 0.97 -9.19
C ARG A 23 -3.68 2.42 -8.82
N ASN A 24 -4.13 3.19 -9.80
CA ASN A 24 -4.59 4.56 -9.62
C ASN A 24 -6.07 4.69 -10.01
N LYS A 25 -6.83 5.42 -9.22
CA LYS A 25 -8.19 5.84 -9.56
C LYS A 25 -8.37 7.34 -9.36
N ARG A 26 -9.06 7.99 -10.29
CA ARG A 26 -9.36 9.42 -10.26
C ARG A 26 -10.57 9.76 -11.13
N LEU A 27 -11.09 10.95 -10.96
CA LEU A 27 -12.08 11.48 -11.91
C LEU A 27 -11.47 11.59 -13.32
N ALA A 28 -12.25 11.28 -14.36
CA ALA A 28 -11.80 11.47 -15.74
C ALA A 28 -11.50 12.96 -16.05
N SER A 29 -12.22 13.87 -15.40
CA SER A 29 -12.03 15.32 -15.51
C SER A 29 -10.87 15.86 -14.67
N HIS A 30 -10.16 15.02 -13.90
CA HIS A 30 -9.09 15.45 -13.00
C HIS A 30 -7.85 15.88 -13.79
N ALA A 31 -7.66 17.18 -13.92
CA ALA A 31 -6.58 17.78 -14.71
C ALA A 31 -5.45 18.40 -13.87
N VAL A 32 -5.70 18.72 -12.61
CA VAL A 32 -4.73 19.37 -11.71
C VAL A 32 -4.47 18.47 -10.51
N PHE A 33 -3.22 18.11 -10.29
CA PHE A 33 -2.79 17.25 -9.19
C PHE A 33 -2.12 18.08 -8.11
N THR A 34 -2.57 17.93 -6.86
CA THR A 34 -2.00 18.65 -5.71
C THR A 34 -1.62 17.68 -4.59
N ALA A 35 -0.74 18.12 -3.72
CA ALA A 35 -0.28 17.34 -2.57
C ALA A 35 -1.46 16.93 -1.65
N GLU A 36 -2.39 17.86 -1.42
CA GLU A 36 -3.52 17.68 -0.51
C GLU A 36 -4.59 16.72 -1.05
N ARG A 37 -4.63 16.55 -2.39
CA ARG A 37 -5.61 15.72 -3.10
C ARG A 37 -5.01 14.43 -3.67
N THR A 38 -3.75 14.12 -3.42
CA THR A 38 -3.12 12.86 -3.82
C THR A 38 -2.93 11.98 -2.58
N VAL A 39 -3.31 10.70 -2.69
CA VAL A 39 -3.26 9.76 -1.57
C VAL A 39 -2.77 8.39 -2.01
N LEU A 40 -1.89 7.78 -1.19
CA LEU A 40 -1.38 6.42 -1.36
C LEU A 40 -1.87 5.52 -0.23
N PHE A 41 -2.49 4.40 -0.58
CA PHE A 41 -2.94 3.35 0.33
C PHE A 41 -1.96 2.19 0.38
N VAL A 42 -1.71 1.66 1.59
CA VAL A 42 -0.94 0.41 1.79
C VAL A 42 -1.71 -0.56 2.66
N HIS A 43 -1.78 -1.80 2.19
CA HIS A 43 -2.53 -2.90 2.78
C HIS A 43 -1.88 -3.47 4.05
N GLY A 44 -2.63 -4.30 4.77
CA GLY A 44 -2.16 -5.08 5.92
C GLY A 44 -1.40 -6.35 5.51
N SER A 45 -1.12 -7.19 6.48
CA SER A 45 -0.31 -8.42 6.27
C SER A 45 -1.03 -9.59 5.59
N THR A 46 -2.34 -9.50 5.36
CA THR A 46 -3.14 -10.67 4.94
C THR A 46 -3.61 -10.57 3.49
N TYR A 47 -4.04 -9.39 3.04
CA TYR A 47 -4.69 -9.19 1.74
C TYR A 47 -3.95 -8.14 0.91
N PRO A 48 -3.87 -8.33 -0.43
CA PRO A 48 -3.34 -7.31 -1.32
C PRO A 48 -4.26 -6.08 -1.38
N ALA A 49 -3.73 -4.97 -1.88
CA ALA A 49 -4.39 -3.68 -1.82
C ALA A 49 -5.76 -3.64 -2.52
N HIS A 50 -5.89 -4.28 -3.68
CA HIS A 50 -7.15 -4.25 -4.42
C HIS A 50 -8.30 -4.96 -3.69
N THR A 51 -8.02 -6.02 -2.93
CA THR A 51 -9.04 -6.70 -2.10
C THR A 51 -9.34 -5.95 -0.80
N GLY A 52 -8.41 -5.12 -0.33
CA GLY A 52 -8.64 -4.30 0.87
C GLY A 52 -9.34 -2.98 0.58
N PHE A 53 -9.06 -2.36 -0.57
CA PHE A 53 -9.45 -0.97 -0.83
C PHE A 53 -10.32 -0.79 -2.08
N ASP A 54 -10.33 -1.77 -2.99
CA ASP A 54 -10.97 -1.60 -4.30
C ASP A 54 -11.98 -2.69 -4.66
N ILE A 55 -12.59 -3.33 -3.65
CA ILE A 55 -13.75 -4.20 -3.84
C ILE A 55 -15.03 -3.32 -3.86
N PRO A 56 -15.85 -3.39 -4.92
CA PRO A 56 -17.05 -2.57 -5.05
C PRO A 56 -18.20 -3.17 -4.23
N LEU A 57 -18.14 -3.10 -2.91
CA LEU A 57 -19.23 -3.51 -2.02
C LEU A 57 -20.38 -2.51 -2.14
N GLY A 58 -21.56 -3.00 -2.51
CA GLY A 58 -22.72 -2.13 -2.75
C GLY A 58 -22.56 -1.21 -3.97
N GLY A 59 -21.71 -1.60 -4.93
CA GLY A 59 -21.52 -0.87 -6.20
C GLY A 59 -20.41 0.19 -6.19
N GLN A 60 -19.73 0.42 -5.08
CA GLN A 60 -18.64 1.39 -4.97
C GLN A 60 -17.56 0.88 -4.01
N SER A 61 -16.29 0.98 -4.43
CA SER A 61 -15.16 0.69 -3.55
C SER A 61 -14.77 1.89 -2.67
N TRP A 62 -13.92 1.66 -1.68
CA TRP A 62 -13.36 2.77 -0.90
C TRP A 62 -12.52 3.71 -1.79
N MET A 63 -11.73 3.16 -2.72
CA MET A 63 -10.99 3.98 -3.69
C MET A 63 -11.93 4.78 -4.58
N ASP A 64 -13.03 4.19 -5.07
CA ASP A 64 -14.03 4.91 -5.88
C ASP A 64 -14.65 6.07 -5.10
N ASN A 65 -15.00 5.84 -3.85
CA ASN A 65 -15.60 6.88 -2.99
C ASN A 65 -14.68 8.08 -2.81
N ILE A 66 -13.39 7.84 -2.59
CA ILE A 66 -12.42 8.93 -2.43
C ILE A 66 -12.10 9.59 -3.76
N ALA A 67 -11.95 8.82 -4.83
CA ALA A 67 -11.71 9.34 -6.19
C ALA A 67 -12.87 10.22 -6.68
N SER A 68 -14.13 9.80 -6.43
CA SER A 68 -15.32 10.60 -6.82
C SER A 68 -15.40 11.94 -6.08
N ARG A 69 -14.68 12.11 -4.98
CA ARG A 69 -14.55 13.37 -4.23
C ARG A 69 -13.38 14.25 -4.73
N GLY A 70 -12.80 13.92 -5.87
CA GLY A 70 -11.73 14.69 -6.51
C GLY A 70 -10.34 14.42 -5.97
N TYR A 71 -10.10 13.21 -5.44
CA TYR A 71 -8.75 12.77 -5.09
C TYR A 71 -8.13 11.92 -6.22
N ASP A 72 -6.82 12.01 -6.32
CA ASP A 72 -5.97 11.11 -7.09
C ASP A 72 -5.52 9.98 -6.15
N VAL A 73 -6.14 8.81 -6.30
CA VAL A 73 -6.04 7.72 -5.32
C VAL A 73 -5.16 6.61 -5.86
N TYR A 74 -4.12 6.25 -5.12
CA TYR A 74 -3.22 5.15 -5.43
C TYR A 74 -3.32 4.05 -4.38
N CYS A 75 -3.14 2.80 -4.79
CA CYS A 75 -2.79 1.71 -3.91
C CYS A 75 -1.68 0.86 -4.55
N LEU A 76 -0.92 0.15 -3.72
CA LEU A 76 0.13 -0.74 -4.17
C LEU A 76 0.02 -2.11 -3.49
N ASP A 77 0.50 -3.14 -4.15
CA ASP A 77 0.78 -4.44 -3.51
C ASP A 77 2.26 -4.47 -3.12
N VAL A 78 2.58 -4.73 -1.85
CA VAL A 78 3.96 -4.96 -1.41
C VAL A 78 4.50 -6.23 -2.08
N ARG A 79 5.83 -6.34 -2.31
CA ARG A 79 6.44 -7.57 -2.84
C ARG A 79 5.92 -8.82 -2.15
N GLY A 80 5.66 -9.87 -2.92
CA GLY A 80 5.07 -11.12 -2.43
C GLY A 80 3.55 -11.10 -2.31
N TYR A 81 2.89 -9.94 -2.48
CA TYR A 81 1.44 -9.81 -2.47
C TYR A 81 0.88 -9.52 -3.86
N GLY A 82 -0.36 -9.96 -4.04
CA GLY A 82 -1.18 -9.62 -5.19
C GLY A 82 -0.49 -9.80 -6.53
N ARG A 83 -0.30 -8.69 -7.24
CA ARG A 83 0.27 -8.63 -8.59
C ARG A 83 1.71 -8.11 -8.63
N SER A 84 2.30 -7.80 -7.48
CA SER A 84 3.71 -7.46 -7.36
C SER A 84 4.60 -8.69 -7.50
N THR A 85 5.89 -8.49 -7.78
CA THR A 85 6.85 -9.58 -7.86
C THR A 85 6.78 -10.48 -6.63
N ARG A 86 6.59 -11.77 -6.89
CA ARG A 86 6.70 -12.82 -5.88
C ARG A 86 8.13 -13.35 -5.87
N PRO A 87 8.96 -13.08 -4.85
CA PRO A 87 10.31 -13.59 -4.77
C PRO A 87 10.35 -15.10 -4.91
N LYS A 88 11.31 -15.63 -5.67
CA LYS A 88 11.44 -17.09 -5.96
C LYS A 88 11.44 -17.94 -4.68
N ALA A 89 12.10 -17.47 -3.64
CA ALA A 89 12.17 -18.14 -2.35
C ALA A 89 10.79 -18.36 -1.67
N MET A 90 9.76 -17.60 -2.04
CA MET A 90 8.38 -17.85 -1.57
C MET A 90 7.73 -19.12 -2.18
N SER A 91 8.33 -19.70 -3.20
CA SER A 91 7.89 -20.96 -3.83
C SER A 91 8.74 -22.16 -3.38
N GLU A 92 9.69 -21.95 -2.49
CA GLU A 92 10.57 -22.96 -1.92
C GLU A 92 10.07 -23.40 -0.54
N PRO A 93 10.49 -24.55 -0.03
CA PRO A 93 10.15 -24.98 1.34
C PRO A 93 10.53 -23.89 2.36
N PRO A 94 9.64 -23.53 3.29
CA PRO A 94 9.86 -22.39 4.20
C PRO A 94 11.09 -22.55 5.12
N GLN A 95 11.49 -23.79 5.42
CA GLN A 95 12.70 -24.08 6.22
C GLN A 95 14.01 -23.69 5.51
N ASN A 96 13.98 -23.52 4.19
CA ASN A 96 15.18 -23.18 3.41
C ASN A 96 15.44 -21.68 3.33
N ASN A 97 14.47 -20.86 3.75
CA ASN A 97 14.52 -19.43 3.58
C ASN A 97 14.14 -18.70 4.87
N PRO A 98 14.78 -17.57 5.21
CA PRO A 98 14.30 -16.70 6.26
C PRO A 98 12.94 -16.09 5.85
N PRO A 99 12.19 -15.51 6.79
CA PRO A 99 10.97 -14.76 6.46
C PRO A 99 11.23 -13.69 5.41
N LEU A 100 10.41 -13.67 4.37
CA LEU A 100 10.50 -12.77 3.22
C LEU A 100 9.52 -11.58 3.37
N ALA A 101 9.72 -10.55 2.55
CA ALA A 101 8.90 -9.33 2.56
C ALA A 101 8.80 -8.71 3.97
N ARG A 102 9.92 -8.60 4.65
CA ARG A 102 10.02 -7.97 5.97
C ARG A 102 9.71 -6.47 5.89
N THR A 103 9.44 -5.86 7.03
CA THR A 103 9.18 -4.42 7.13
C THR A 103 10.18 -3.54 6.37
N PRO A 104 11.52 -3.74 6.46
CA PRO A 104 12.46 -2.93 5.67
C PRO A 104 12.29 -3.07 4.16
N ASP A 105 11.99 -4.28 3.67
CA ASP A 105 11.77 -4.53 2.23
C ASP A 105 10.48 -3.85 1.75
N ALA A 106 9.41 -3.98 2.52
CA ALA A 106 8.13 -3.34 2.23
C ALA A 106 8.25 -1.79 2.24
N VAL A 107 9.02 -1.21 3.16
CA VAL A 107 9.27 0.23 3.20
C VAL A 107 10.04 0.72 1.98
N LYS A 108 10.98 -0.07 1.45
CA LYS A 108 11.66 0.24 0.17
C LYS A 108 10.66 0.28 -0.99
N ASP A 109 9.76 -0.71 -1.08
CA ASP A 109 8.72 -0.78 -2.10
C ASP A 109 7.81 0.45 -2.05
N ILE A 110 7.34 0.80 -0.86
CA ILE A 110 6.48 1.97 -0.64
C ILE A 110 7.22 3.25 -1.01
N THR A 111 8.49 3.38 -0.63
CA THR A 111 9.31 4.57 -0.93
C THR A 111 9.54 4.72 -2.43
N ALA A 112 9.75 3.62 -3.16
CA ALA A 112 9.88 3.64 -4.61
C ALA A 112 8.58 4.14 -5.27
N VAL A 113 7.43 3.62 -4.84
CA VAL A 113 6.12 4.04 -5.35
C VAL A 113 5.79 5.49 -4.96
N LEU A 114 6.10 5.91 -3.73
CA LEU A 114 5.98 7.29 -3.28
C LEU A 114 6.74 8.25 -4.22
N ASN A 115 8.01 7.98 -4.46
CA ASN A 115 8.85 8.79 -5.34
C ASN A 115 8.33 8.79 -6.80
N PHE A 116 7.85 7.65 -7.29
CA PHE A 116 7.22 7.54 -8.60
C PHE A 116 6.00 8.44 -8.72
N ILE A 117 5.09 8.42 -7.74
CA ILE A 117 3.87 9.25 -7.75
C ILE A 117 4.23 10.74 -7.72
N LEU A 118 5.14 11.15 -6.84
CA LEU A 118 5.59 12.53 -6.73
C LEU A 118 6.14 13.05 -8.08
N LYS A 119 7.02 12.26 -8.71
CA LYS A 119 7.57 12.58 -10.03
C LYS A 119 6.50 12.62 -11.11
N ARG A 120 5.61 11.60 -11.15
CA ARG A 120 4.54 11.48 -12.14
C ARG A 120 3.59 12.66 -12.11
N ARG A 121 3.28 13.17 -10.92
CA ARG A 121 2.30 14.26 -10.72
C ARG A 121 2.92 15.65 -10.62
N GLY A 122 4.25 15.74 -10.54
CA GLY A 122 4.95 17.02 -10.37
C GLY A 122 4.64 17.67 -9.02
N ILE A 123 4.40 16.88 -7.98
CA ILE A 123 4.09 17.34 -6.62
C ILE A 123 5.21 16.95 -5.67
N ALA A 124 5.38 17.73 -4.58
CA ALA A 124 6.44 17.47 -3.60
C ALA A 124 6.02 16.54 -2.47
N LYS A 125 4.72 16.47 -2.18
CA LYS A 125 4.16 15.71 -1.03
C LYS A 125 2.86 15.02 -1.42
N LEU A 126 2.46 14.02 -0.64
CA LEU A 126 1.14 13.38 -0.73
C LEU A 126 0.66 12.85 0.63
N ASN A 127 -0.60 12.41 0.70
CA ASN A 127 -1.18 11.81 1.90
C ASN A 127 -0.93 10.30 1.89
N LEU A 128 -0.71 9.72 3.08
CA LEU A 128 -0.50 8.30 3.28
C LEU A 128 -1.64 7.70 4.10
N ILE A 129 -2.13 6.53 3.70
CA ILE A 129 -3.11 5.75 4.47
C ILE A 129 -2.58 4.32 4.60
N GLY A 130 -2.39 3.87 5.83
CA GLY A 130 -2.01 2.50 6.14
C GLY A 130 -3.12 1.74 6.84
N TRP A 131 -3.29 0.47 6.51
CA TRP A 131 -4.21 -0.45 7.19
C TRP A 131 -3.44 -1.55 7.91
N SER A 132 -3.73 -1.78 9.19
CA SER A 132 -3.13 -2.85 10.00
C SER A 132 -1.59 -2.76 9.96
N TRP A 133 -0.87 -3.78 9.48
CA TRP A 133 0.58 -3.74 9.25
C TRP A 133 1.01 -2.56 8.37
N GLY A 134 0.21 -2.19 7.38
CA GLY A 134 0.42 -1.00 6.55
C GLY A 134 0.53 0.30 7.37
N CYS A 135 -0.07 0.37 8.56
CA CYS A 135 0.12 1.52 9.46
C CYS A 135 1.57 1.66 9.90
N SER A 136 2.20 0.55 10.33
CA SER A 136 3.62 0.55 10.73
C SER A 136 4.52 0.89 9.54
N LEU A 137 4.23 0.32 8.36
CA LEU A 137 5.00 0.59 7.14
C LEU A 137 4.92 2.07 6.75
N MET A 138 3.71 2.65 6.74
CA MET A 138 3.50 4.05 6.40
C MET A 138 4.07 5.01 7.44
N ALA A 139 4.04 4.65 8.73
CA ALA A 139 4.67 5.43 9.79
C ALA A 139 6.19 5.51 9.59
N ILE A 140 6.84 4.37 9.31
CA ILE A 140 8.28 4.33 9.04
C ILE A 140 8.61 5.12 7.77
N THR A 141 7.82 4.93 6.71
CA THR A 141 7.98 5.68 5.45
C THR A 141 7.87 7.20 5.70
N ALA A 142 6.89 7.65 6.50
CA ALA A 142 6.70 9.04 6.84
C ALA A 142 7.86 9.62 7.66
N ILE A 143 8.38 8.86 8.64
CA ILE A 143 9.53 9.25 9.45
C ILE A 143 10.79 9.39 8.59
N GLN A 144 10.99 8.50 7.63
CA GLN A 144 12.14 8.53 6.73
C GLN A 144 12.03 9.58 5.59
N ASN A 145 10.82 10.08 5.31
CA ASN A 145 10.53 11.03 4.25
C ASN A 145 9.57 12.15 4.72
N PRO A 146 9.88 12.88 5.80
CA PRO A 146 8.95 13.86 6.38
C PRO A 146 8.64 15.03 5.44
N ASP A 147 9.53 15.34 4.53
CA ASP A 147 9.39 16.36 3.50
C ASP A 147 8.45 15.95 2.35
N LYS A 148 8.08 14.67 2.25
CA LYS A 148 7.23 14.11 1.19
C LYS A 148 5.81 13.78 1.66
N VAL A 149 5.48 14.00 2.94
CA VAL A 149 4.20 13.61 3.53
C VAL A 149 3.42 14.83 3.98
N VAL A 150 2.15 14.92 3.57
CA VAL A 150 1.20 15.94 4.03
C VAL A 150 0.51 15.47 5.31
N ARG A 151 -0.06 14.28 5.26
CA ARG A 151 -0.79 13.64 6.38
C ARG A 151 -0.60 12.14 6.35
N LEU A 152 -0.62 11.55 7.53
CA LEU A 152 -0.63 10.09 7.73
C LEU A 152 -1.95 9.70 8.42
N VAL A 153 -2.70 8.80 7.80
CA VAL A 153 -3.88 8.16 8.39
C VAL A 153 -3.55 6.70 8.70
N GLN A 154 -3.85 6.29 9.91
CA GLN A 154 -3.66 4.92 10.38
C GLN A 154 -5.02 4.28 10.63
N TYR A 155 -5.37 3.25 9.86
CA TYR A 155 -6.62 2.50 10.02
C TYR A 155 -6.33 1.14 10.66
N ALA A 156 -6.92 0.91 11.83
CA ALA A 156 -6.71 -0.28 12.66
C ALA A 156 -5.21 -0.59 12.91
N PRO A 157 -4.42 0.35 13.46
CA PRO A 157 -3.00 0.15 13.74
C PRO A 157 -2.80 -0.96 14.77
N GLY A 158 -1.72 -1.73 14.59
CA GLY A 158 -1.23 -2.63 15.65
C GLY A 158 -0.62 -1.82 16.80
N TRP A 159 -1.04 -2.09 18.03
CA TRP A 159 -0.49 -1.46 19.23
C TRP A 159 0.77 -2.20 19.71
N LEU A 160 1.69 -1.46 20.33
CA LEU A 160 2.76 -2.08 21.12
C LEU A 160 2.13 -2.91 22.25
N ARG A 161 2.45 -4.19 22.26
CA ARG A 161 1.92 -5.12 23.26
C ARG A 161 2.98 -5.36 24.34
N THR A 162 2.58 -5.27 25.57
CA THR A 162 3.36 -5.70 26.74
C THR A 162 3.04 -7.14 27.15
N THR A 163 2.02 -7.74 26.53
CA THR A 163 1.59 -9.13 26.74
C THR A 163 1.68 -9.92 25.44
N PRO A 164 1.90 -11.24 25.48
CA PRO A 164 1.87 -12.10 24.31
C PRO A 164 0.60 -11.92 23.48
N SER A 165 0.71 -12.01 22.17
CA SER A 165 -0.46 -11.96 21.28
C SER A 165 -1.36 -13.17 21.52
N LEU A 166 -2.68 -12.97 21.55
CA LEU A 166 -3.66 -14.05 21.55
C LEU A 166 -3.59 -14.93 20.28
N LEU A 167 -2.94 -14.41 19.23
CA LEU A 167 -2.64 -15.16 18.00
C LEU A 167 -1.40 -16.04 18.13
N ASN A 168 -0.61 -15.92 19.20
CA ASN A 168 0.46 -16.86 19.53
C ASN A 168 -0.16 -18.09 20.18
N ALA A 169 -0.58 -19.02 19.37
CA ALA A 169 -1.20 -20.27 19.83
C ALA A 169 -0.18 -21.31 20.36
N GLY A 170 0.80 -20.90 21.18
CA GLY A 170 1.74 -21.83 21.79
C GLY A 170 2.84 -22.35 20.83
N PRO A 171 3.57 -23.44 21.20
CA PRO A 171 4.73 -23.95 20.46
C PRO A 171 4.36 -24.78 19.23
N GLY A 172 3.42 -24.36 18.43
CA GLY A 172 3.05 -24.98 17.16
C GLY A 172 3.60 -24.21 15.94
N PRO A 173 3.72 -24.80 14.76
CA PRO A 173 4.05 -24.07 13.55
C PRO A 173 2.96 -23.02 13.28
N LEU A 174 3.37 -21.78 13.01
CA LEU A 174 2.47 -20.70 12.60
C LEU A 174 1.77 -21.12 11.30
N GLY A 175 0.45 -21.25 11.34
CA GLY A 175 -0.35 -21.59 10.16
C GLY A 175 -0.76 -23.06 10.07
N ALA A 176 -0.73 -23.81 11.15
CA ALA A 176 -1.39 -25.10 11.25
C ALA A 176 -2.89 -24.94 11.54
#